data_fb68026e5b4d031b0e218a86dc218347
#
_entry.id   fb68026e5b4d031b0e218a86dc218347
#
_cell.length_a   1.000
_cell.length_b   1.000
_cell.length_c   1.000
_cell.angle_alpha   90.00
_cell.angle_beta   90.00
_cell.angle_gamma   90.00
#
_symmetry.space_group_name_H-M   'P 1'
#
loop_
_entity.id
_entity.type
_entity.pdbx_description
1 polymer ?
#
loop_
_entity_poly.entity_id
_entity_poly.type
_entity_poly.pdbx_seq_one_letter_code
_entity_poly.pdbx_strand_id
1 'polypeptide(L)'
;KELLEQDLVEEITRISSGNGPKPVYRVKGTNIAVYESPVGGPMTAGMLENVRAALGIKNILAFGICGVLTELEEGKCILPTDAYRDEGTSYHYCPASDYMHI
;
A
#
# COMPACT_ATOMS: atom_id res chain seq x y z
N LYS A 1 -15.40 -3.82 0.37
CA LYS A 1 -16.82 -4.13 0.17
C LYS A 1 -17.58 -3.82 1.45
N GLU A 2 -17.22 -4.44 2.56
CA GLU A 2 -17.85 -4.27 3.88
C GLU A 2 -17.92 -2.79 4.35
N LEU A 3 -16.84 -2.01 4.18
CA LEU A 3 -16.81 -0.60 4.53
C LEU A 3 -17.78 0.26 3.69
N LEU A 4 -18.03 -0.13 2.45
CA LEU A 4 -19.04 0.51 1.59
C LEU A 4 -20.45 0.14 2.05
N GLU A 5 -20.70 -1.11 2.40
CA GLU A 5 -21.98 -1.59 2.91
C GLU A 5 -22.35 -0.93 4.24
N GLN A 6 -21.36 -0.57 5.06
CA GLN A 6 -21.53 0.17 6.31
C GLN A 6 -21.56 1.71 6.14
N ASP A 7 -21.50 2.19 4.90
CA ASP A 7 -21.47 3.64 4.58
C ASP A 7 -20.32 4.43 5.25
N LEU A 8 -19.20 3.76 5.55
CA LEU A 8 -18.04 4.36 6.23
C LEU A 8 -17.09 5.06 5.26
N VAL A 9 -17.16 4.75 3.99
CA VAL A 9 -16.28 5.29 2.95
C VAL A 9 -17.08 5.78 1.75
N GLU A 10 -16.52 6.73 1.01
CA GLU A 10 -17.02 7.21 -0.27
C GLU A 10 -15.96 7.09 -1.35
N GLU A 11 -16.33 6.67 -2.54
CA GLU A 11 -15.41 6.65 -3.68
C GLU A 11 -15.13 8.09 -4.13
N ILE A 12 -13.86 8.48 -4.15
CA ILE A 12 -13.46 9.85 -4.51
C ILE A 12 -12.84 9.93 -5.91
N THR A 13 -12.22 8.85 -6.38
CA THR A 13 -11.61 8.79 -7.71
C THR A 13 -11.31 7.35 -8.09
N ARG A 14 -10.90 7.15 -9.34
CA ARG A 14 -10.31 5.91 -9.83
C ARG A 14 -8.94 6.19 -10.41
N ILE A 15 -7.98 5.37 -10.05
CA ILE A 15 -6.61 5.46 -10.54
C ILE A 15 -6.37 4.35 -11.55
N SER A 16 -5.84 4.70 -12.70
CA SER A 16 -5.46 3.73 -13.72
C SER A 16 -4.31 2.86 -13.21
N SER A 17 -4.42 1.56 -13.42
CA SER A 17 -3.37 0.59 -13.12
C SER A 17 -3.26 -0.41 -14.28
N GLY A 18 -2.20 -1.22 -14.29
CA GLY A 18 -2.01 -2.25 -15.32
C GLY A 18 -3.16 -3.28 -15.39
N ASN A 19 -3.95 -3.41 -14.33
CA ASN A 19 -5.12 -4.29 -14.24
C ASN A 19 -6.46 -3.53 -14.34
N GLY A 20 -6.46 -2.34 -14.94
CA GLY A 20 -7.62 -1.48 -15.09
C GLY A 20 -7.78 -0.47 -13.94
N PRO A 21 -8.80 0.40 -14.02
CA PRO A 21 -9.03 1.44 -13.03
C PRO A 21 -9.38 0.85 -11.67
N LYS A 22 -8.66 1.27 -10.63
CA LYS A 22 -8.90 0.88 -9.24
C LYS A 22 -9.54 2.03 -8.48
N PRO A 23 -10.59 1.78 -7.69
CA PRO A 23 -11.23 2.82 -6.90
C PRO A 23 -10.34 3.23 -5.73
N VAL A 24 -10.37 4.51 -5.42
CA VAL A 24 -9.80 5.10 -4.21
C VAL A 24 -10.95 5.66 -3.40
N TYR A 25 -10.99 5.32 -2.14
CA TYR A 25 -12.04 5.70 -1.22
C TYR A 25 -11.51 6.69 -0.18
N ARG A 26 -12.36 7.56 0.30
CA ARG A 26 -12.10 8.37 1.49
C ARG A 26 -12.92 7.84 2.66
N VAL A 27 -12.30 7.73 3.82
CA VAL A 27 -13.02 7.47 5.07
C VAL A 27 -13.80 8.74 5.43
N LYS A 28 -15.12 8.63 5.53
CA LYS A 28 -16.00 9.77 5.77
C LYS A 28 -15.62 10.55 7.02
N GLY A 29 -15.62 11.86 6.91
CA GLY A 29 -15.24 12.75 8.02
C GLY A 29 -13.76 12.85 8.30
N THR A 30 -12.89 12.28 7.45
CA THR A 30 -11.44 12.30 7.63
C THR A 30 -10.69 12.69 6.35
N ASN A 31 -9.37 12.90 6.47
CA ASN A 31 -8.45 13.08 5.35
C ASN A 31 -7.72 11.76 4.98
N ILE A 32 -8.28 10.62 5.35
CA ILE A 32 -7.70 9.31 5.08
C ILE A 32 -8.26 8.76 3.79
N ALA A 33 -7.38 8.51 2.81
CA ALA A 33 -7.70 7.77 1.60
C ALA A 33 -7.27 6.31 1.72
N VAL A 34 -8.09 5.40 1.21
CA VAL A 34 -7.86 3.95 1.25
C VAL A 34 -8.01 3.37 -0.15
N TYR A 35 -7.11 2.53 -0.53
CA TYR A 35 -7.20 1.76 -1.77
C TYR A 35 -6.57 0.38 -1.61
N GLU A 36 -6.98 -0.55 -2.47
CA GLU A 36 -6.39 -1.88 -2.53
C GLU A 36 -5.13 -1.85 -3.38
N SER A 37 -3.99 -2.18 -2.76
CA SER A 37 -2.72 -2.28 -3.47
C SER A 37 -2.72 -3.49 -4.41
N PRO A 38 -2.23 -3.33 -5.65
CA PRO A 38 -1.96 -4.47 -6.51
C PRO A 38 -0.89 -5.38 -5.91
N VAL A 39 -0.87 -6.63 -6.37
CA VAL A 39 0.16 -7.59 -5.98
C VAL A 39 1.45 -7.33 -6.77
N GLY A 40 2.57 -7.37 -6.07
CA GLY A 40 3.92 -7.24 -6.63
C GLY A 40 4.50 -5.82 -6.59
N GLY A 41 5.81 -5.74 -6.36
CA GLY A 41 6.55 -4.49 -6.17
C GLY A 41 6.32 -3.46 -7.29
N PRO A 42 6.53 -3.80 -8.58
CA PRO A 42 6.35 -2.85 -9.68
C PRO A 42 4.94 -2.26 -9.77
N MET A 43 3.92 -3.10 -9.60
CA MET A 43 2.53 -2.66 -9.68
C MET A 43 2.14 -1.79 -8.47
N THR A 44 2.62 -2.17 -7.28
CA THR A 44 2.41 -1.39 -6.06
C THR A 44 3.08 -0.02 -6.16
N ALA A 45 4.34 0.03 -6.60
CA ALA A 45 5.09 1.28 -6.76
C ALA A 45 4.40 2.21 -7.78
N GLY A 46 4.06 1.71 -8.97
CA GLY A 46 3.40 2.50 -9.99
C GLY A 46 2.01 3.01 -9.55
N MET A 47 1.23 2.17 -8.87
CA MET A 47 -0.07 2.60 -8.32
C MET A 47 0.11 3.68 -7.26
N LEU A 48 1.11 3.54 -6.40
CA LEU A 48 1.41 4.51 -5.35
C LEU A 48 1.84 5.87 -5.93
N GLU A 49 2.68 5.87 -6.96
CA GLU A 49 3.04 7.11 -7.68
C GLU A 49 1.80 7.80 -8.24
N ASN A 50 0.91 7.05 -8.89
CA ASN A 50 -0.32 7.59 -9.44
C ASN A 50 -1.25 8.16 -8.37
N VAL A 51 -1.44 7.45 -7.24
CA VAL A 51 -2.24 7.92 -6.11
C VAL A 51 -1.62 9.18 -5.50
N ARG A 52 -0.30 9.21 -5.33
CA ARG A 52 0.42 10.38 -4.82
C ARG A 52 0.26 11.58 -5.75
N ALA A 53 0.40 11.39 -7.05
CA ALA A 53 0.24 12.46 -8.04
C ALA A 53 -1.20 13.00 -8.08
N ALA A 54 -2.19 12.12 -8.00
CA ALA A 54 -3.61 12.50 -8.08
C ALA A 54 -4.13 13.19 -6.81
N LEU A 55 -3.66 12.77 -5.63
CA LEU A 55 -4.21 13.20 -4.34
C LEU A 55 -3.25 14.06 -3.51
N GLY A 56 -1.99 14.24 -3.92
CA GLY A 56 -0.98 15.02 -3.19
C GLY A 56 -0.62 14.45 -1.82
N ILE A 57 -0.77 13.13 -1.62
CA ILE A 57 -0.50 12.47 -0.35
C ILE A 57 0.99 12.53 0.01
N LYS A 58 1.27 12.67 1.33
CA LYS A 58 2.62 12.71 1.86
C LYS A 58 2.94 11.53 2.77
N ASN A 59 1.94 11.03 3.47
CA ASN A 59 2.08 9.94 4.42
C ASN A 59 1.34 8.71 3.91
N ILE A 60 1.94 7.56 4.05
CA ILE A 60 1.42 6.30 3.55
C ILE A 60 1.56 5.28 4.65
N LEU A 61 0.50 4.51 4.89
CA LEU A 61 0.49 3.34 5.73
C LEU A 61 0.10 2.14 4.89
N ALA A 62 1.01 1.19 4.75
CA ALA A 62 0.73 -0.11 4.15
C ALA A 62 0.44 -1.13 5.26
N PHE A 63 -0.65 -1.88 5.12
CA PHE A 63 -0.98 -2.95 6.05
C PHE A 63 -1.59 -4.14 5.31
N GLY A 64 -1.45 -5.31 5.88
CA GLY A 64 -1.93 -6.56 5.31
C GLY A 64 -1.58 -7.73 6.20
N ILE A 65 -1.88 -8.92 5.74
CA ILE A 65 -1.45 -10.17 6.37
C ILE A 65 -0.14 -10.63 5.74
N CYS A 66 0.72 -11.25 6.56
CA CYS A 66 1.98 -11.81 6.10
C CYS A 66 2.19 -13.22 6.67
N GLY A 67 2.98 -14.02 5.97
CA GLY A 67 3.57 -15.23 6.54
C GLY A 67 4.77 -14.87 7.41
N VAL A 68 5.00 -15.66 8.45
CA VAL A 68 6.16 -15.51 9.33
C VAL A 68 7.10 -16.71 9.17
N LEU A 69 8.40 -16.46 9.26
CA LEU A 69 9.46 -17.48 9.15
C LEU A 69 9.97 -17.96 10.51
N THR A 70 9.48 -17.36 11.57
CA THR A 70 9.81 -17.68 12.97
C THR A 70 8.55 -17.98 13.75
N GLU A 71 8.68 -18.61 14.91
CA GLU A 71 7.55 -18.82 15.80
C GLU A 71 7.10 -17.46 16.38
N LEU A 72 5.92 -17.03 15.98
CA LEU A 72 5.22 -15.87 16.49
C LEU A 72 3.78 -16.25 16.83
N GLU A 73 3.26 -15.65 17.87
CA GLU A 73 1.86 -15.81 18.25
C GLU A 73 0.95 -15.23 17.17
N GLU A 74 -0.02 -16.00 16.72
CA GLU A 74 -0.99 -15.55 15.72
C GLU A 74 -1.80 -14.33 16.20
N GLY A 75 -2.20 -13.49 15.25
CA GLY A 75 -3.01 -12.30 15.55
C GLY A 75 -2.24 -11.11 16.11
N LYS A 76 -0.91 -11.17 16.19
CA LYS A 76 -0.07 -10.02 16.56
C LYS A 76 0.14 -9.09 15.38
N CYS A 77 0.17 -7.79 15.67
CA CYS A 77 0.64 -6.78 14.72
C CYS A 77 2.17 -6.78 14.71
N ILE A 78 2.75 -6.85 13.52
CA ILE A 78 4.19 -6.76 13.29
C ILE A 78 4.44 -5.42 12.62
N LEU A 79 5.37 -4.64 13.16
CA LEU A 79 5.88 -3.43 12.52
C LEU A 79 7.30 -3.73 12.04
N PRO A 80 7.53 -3.88 10.73
CA PRO A 80 8.86 -4.09 10.20
C PRO A 80 9.70 -2.83 10.37
N THR A 81 10.99 -2.98 10.63
CA THR A 81 11.98 -1.89 10.68
C THR A 81 12.87 -1.87 9.44
N ASP A 82 13.04 -3.03 8.83
CA ASP A 82 13.90 -3.20 7.67
C ASP A 82 13.26 -4.17 6.67
N ALA A 83 13.51 -3.93 5.40
CA ALA A 83 13.11 -4.82 4.31
C ALA A 83 14.34 -5.37 3.59
N TYR A 84 14.43 -6.69 3.43
CA TYR A 84 15.41 -7.32 2.56
C TYR A 84 15.03 -7.10 1.10
N ARG A 85 16.00 -6.71 0.29
CA ARG A 85 15.79 -6.27 -1.09
C ARG A 85 16.16 -7.36 -2.08
N ASP A 86 15.38 -8.41 -2.14
CA ASP A 86 15.52 -9.48 -3.14
C ASP A 86 14.52 -9.31 -4.28
N GLU A 87 14.51 -8.09 -4.87
CA GLU A 87 13.63 -7.72 -5.98
C GLU A 87 14.23 -6.54 -6.77
N GLY A 88 13.74 -6.27 -7.96
CA GLY A 88 14.32 -5.26 -8.86
C GLY A 88 13.75 -3.86 -8.74
N THR A 89 12.55 -3.70 -8.19
CA THR A 89 11.81 -2.42 -8.23
C THR A 89 12.45 -1.35 -7.36
N SER A 90 12.86 -1.70 -6.14
CA SER A 90 13.40 -0.74 -5.17
C SER A 90 14.71 -0.10 -5.64
N TYR A 91 15.46 -0.74 -6.52
CA TYR A 91 16.69 -0.18 -7.09
C TYR A 91 16.47 1.01 -8.02
N HIS A 92 15.24 1.24 -8.49
CA HIS A 92 14.86 2.45 -9.23
C HIS A 92 14.63 3.66 -8.33
N TYR A 93 14.45 3.43 -7.02
CA TYR A 93 14.11 4.48 -6.04
C TYR A 93 15.25 4.79 -5.07
N CYS A 94 16.10 3.81 -4.79
CA CYS A 94 17.16 3.95 -3.78
C CYS A 94 18.46 3.28 -4.24
N PRO A 95 19.64 3.77 -3.78
CA PRO A 95 20.91 3.12 -4.04
C PRO A 95 20.95 1.64 -3.67
N ALA A 96 21.81 0.89 -4.31
CA ALA A 96 21.96 -0.54 -4.06
C ALA A 96 22.38 -0.82 -2.60
N SER A 97 21.67 -1.70 -1.96
CA SER A 97 21.95 -2.24 -0.63
C SER A 97 21.14 -3.52 -0.44
N ASP A 98 21.57 -4.41 0.45
CA ASP A 98 20.83 -5.65 0.74
C ASP A 98 19.56 -5.38 1.54
N TYR A 99 19.56 -4.33 2.34
CA TYR A 99 18.44 -3.93 3.20
C TYR A 99 18.06 -2.47 3.01
N MET A 100 16.80 -2.18 3.24
CA MET A 100 16.25 -0.83 3.33
C MET A 100 15.62 -0.65 4.71
N HIS A 101 16.01 0.40 5.40
CA HIS A 101 15.34 0.84 6.62
C HIS A 101 14.01 1.50 6.27
N ILE A 102 12.94 1.13 6.98
CA ILE A 102 11.56 1.60 6.75
C ILE A 102 11.23 2.77 7.68
#